data_a3deaa862c439c9860dcef893112fb59
#
_entry.id   a3deaa862c439c9860dcef893112fb59
#
_cell.length_a   1.000
_cell.length_b   1.000
_cell.length_c   1.000
_cell.angle_alpha   90.00
_cell.angle_beta   90.00
_cell.angle_gamma   90.00
#
_symmetry.space_group_name_H-M   'P 1'
#
loop_
_entity.id
_entity.type
_entity.pdbx_description
1 polymer ?
#
loop_
_entity_poly.entity_id
_entity_poly.type
_entity_poly.pdbx_seq_one_letter_code
_entity_poly.pdbx_strand_id
1 'polypeptide(L)'
;TVLPAAEVGAFCHAHGLKFILDTAQTAGVLPIDMAAMHIDALAFTGHKGLLGPQGVGGFLLQPDMVPLVEPLIAGGTGSVSHEERMPSFMPDKFEAGTMNLPGIMGLHEALCWLKGETIDAVRAHELALTERFLAGALSIPNLRVVGRRDVTGRVGVVSVVPENADPALVADALGQEYGIMVRVGLRFAP
;
A
#
# COMPACT_ATOMS: atom_id res chain seq x y z
N THR A 1 2.40 -9.54 -7.35
CA THR A 1 3.39 -10.42 -6.68
C THR A 1 3.80 -9.77 -5.37
N VAL A 2 3.83 -10.54 -4.29
CA VAL A 2 4.39 -10.12 -3.01
C VAL A 2 5.91 -10.24 -3.09
N LEU A 3 6.62 -9.19 -2.70
CA LEU A 3 8.09 -9.20 -2.64
C LEU A 3 8.55 -9.92 -1.35
N PRO A 4 9.72 -10.57 -1.35
CA PRO A 4 10.27 -11.28 -0.19
C PRO A 4 10.89 -10.29 0.82
N ALA A 5 10.04 -9.46 1.47
CA ALA A 5 10.49 -8.34 2.30
C ALA A 5 11.34 -8.80 3.50
N ALA A 6 11.01 -9.95 4.12
CA ALA A 6 11.78 -10.46 5.24
C ALA A 6 13.20 -10.88 4.83
N GLU A 7 13.35 -11.56 3.67
CA GLU A 7 14.66 -11.96 3.16
C GLU A 7 15.50 -10.74 2.74
N VAL A 8 14.86 -9.74 2.11
CA VAL A 8 15.53 -8.49 1.73
C VAL A 8 15.97 -7.74 2.98
N GLY A 9 15.11 -7.62 3.99
CA GLY A 9 15.47 -6.97 5.25
C GLY A 9 16.61 -7.67 5.98
N ALA A 10 16.58 -8.99 6.06
CA ALA A 10 17.69 -9.77 6.65
C ALA A 10 19.00 -9.56 5.90
N PHE A 11 18.95 -9.52 4.57
CA PHE A 11 20.12 -9.21 3.74
C PHE A 11 20.64 -7.79 4.00
N CYS A 12 19.77 -6.80 4.02
CA CYS A 12 20.14 -5.40 4.29
C CYS A 12 20.80 -5.27 5.67
N HIS A 13 20.18 -5.87 6.67
CA HIS A 13 20.71 -5.87 8.05
C HIS A 13 22.12 -6.48 8.13
N ALA A 14 22.31 -7.64 7.51
CA ALA A 14 23.60 -8.34 7.50
C ALA A 14 24.73 -7.53 6.80
N HIS A 15 24.36 -6.60 5.91
CA HIS A 15 25.32 -5.77 5.15
C HIS A 15 25.36 -4.30 5.60
N GLY A 16 24.72 -3.95 6.72
CA GLY A 16 24.69 -2.58 7.23
C GLY A 16 23.94 -1.60 6.31
N LEU A 17 23.02 -2.10 5.48
CA LEU A 17 22.18 -1.30 4.57
C LEU A 17 20.87 -0.94 5.27
N LYS A 18 20.33 0.24 4.96
CA LYS A 18 19.03 0.66 5.43
C LYS A 18 17.94 0.15 4.48
N PHE A 19 16.88 -0.44 5.04
CA PHE A 19 15.77 -1.00 4.30
C PHE A 19 14.51 -0.15 4.46
N ILE A 20 14.04 0.45 3.35
CA ILE A 20 12.82 1.23 3.28
C ILE A 20 11.79 0.43 2.47
N LEU A 21 10.62 0.16 3.06
CA LEU A 21 9.56 -0.63 2.44
C LEU A 21 8.34 0.25 2.12
N ASP A 22 7.93 0.29 0.84
CA ASP A 22 6.63 0.82 0.44
C ASP A 22 5.56 -0.27 0.58
N THR A 23 4.60 -0.02 1.47
CA THR A 23 3.50 -0.95 1.77
C THR A 23 2.15 -0.48 1.22
N ALA A 24 2.14 0.45 0.27
CA ALA A 24 0.91 1.02 -0.26
C ALA A 24 -0.11 -0.02 -0.78
N GLN A 25 0.34 -1.21 -1.19
CA GLN A 25 -0.53 -2.31 -1.65
C GLN A 25 -0.67 -3.45 -0.63
N THR A 26 0.05 -3.41 0.49
CA THR A 26 0.15 -4.55 1.40
C THR A 26 -0.22 -4.23 2.85
N ALA A 27 -0.13 -2.97 3.27
CA ALA A 27 -0.63 -2.54 4.59
C ALA A 27 -2.14 -2.83 4.70
N GLY A 28 -2.54 -3.49 5.78
CA GLY A 28 -3.92 -3.93 6.00
C GLY A 28 -4.30 -5.24 5.30
N VAL A 29 -3.42 -5.80 4.44
CA VAL A 29 -3.67 -7.04 3.68
C VAL A 29 -2.67 -8.15 4.04
N LEU A 30 -1.44 -7.78 4.35
CA LEU A 30 -0.39 -8.70 4.78
C LEU A 30 0.07 -8.36 6.19
N PRO A 31 0.41 -9.35 7.02
CA PRO A 31 1.09 -9.08 8.27
C PRO A 31 2.49 -8.54 7.99
N ILE A 32 2.80 -7.39 8.57
CA ILE A 32 4.11 -6.73 8.43
C ILE A 32 4.60 -6.39 9.84
N ASP A 33 5.74 -6.93 10.20
CA ASP A 33 6.44 -6.64 11.45
C ASP A 33 7.79 -6.00 11.12
N MET A 34 7.91 -4.69 11.40
CA MET A 34 9.11 -3.93 11.08
C MET A 34 10.35 -4.48 11.81
N ALA A 35 10.21 -4.93 13.05
CA ALA A 35 11.33 -5.44 13.84
C ALA A 35 11.77 -6.82 13.31
N ALA A 36 10.84 -7.75 13.16
CA ALA A 36 11.12 -9.10 12.67
C ALA A 36 11.64 -9.13 11.23
N MET A 37 11.22 -8.17 10.40
CA MET A 37 11.63 -8.04 9.00
C MET A 37 12.81 -7.08 8.78
N HIS A 38 13.41 -6.56 9.84
CA HIS A 38 14.52 -5.58 9.79
C HIS A 38 14.20 -4.38 8.88
N ILE A 39 12.98 -3.84 8.98
CA ILE A 39 12.56 -2.66 8.21
C ILE A 39 12.92 -1.41 9.00
N ASP A 40 13.75 -0.54 8.43
CA ASP A 40 14.17 0.73 9.04
C ASP A 40 13.12 1.84 8.85
N ALA A 41 12.46 1.85 7.69
CA ALA A 41 11.38 2.78 7.39
C ALA A 41 10.28 2.09 6.56
N LEU A 42 9.02 2.46 6.81
CA LEU A 42 7.87 1.91 6.13
C LEU A 42 6.92 3.04 5.75
N ALA A 43 6.56 3.11 4.46
CA ALA A 43 5.56 4.05 3.96
C ALA A 43 4.24 3.34 3.68
N PHE A 44 3.10 4.00 3.98
CA PHE A 44 1.77 3.46 3.74
C PHE A 44 0.80 4.52 3.23
N THR A 45 -0.27 4.08 2.56
CA THR A 45 -1.41 4.92 2.18
C THR A 45 -2.69 4.46 2.88
N GLY A 46 -3.47 5.40 3.40
CA GLY A 46 -4.65 5.09 4.21
C GLY A 46 -5.83 4.53 3.42
N HIS A 47 -6.00 4.94 2.14
CA HIS A 47 -7.20 4.68 1.35
C HIS A 47 -7.23 3.35 0.57
N LYS A 48 -6.26 2.45 0.79
CA LYS A 48 -6.21 1.12 0.17
C LYS A 48 -6.56 0.04 1.21
N GLY A 49 -5.69 -0.94 1.42
CA GLY A 49 -5.95 -2.05 2.34
C GLY A 49 -6.18 -1.63 3.80
N LEU A 50 -5.79 -0.43 4.19
CA LEU A 50 -6.12 0.15 5.51
C LEU A 50 -7.55 0.71 5.60
N LEU A 51 -8.31 0.75 4.50
CA LEU A 51 -9.74 1.11 4.41
C LEU A 51 -10.08 2.53 4.89
N GLY A 52 -9.11 3.39 5.05
CA GLY A 52 -9.29 4.79 5.43
C GLY A 52 -9.67 5.69 4.27
N PRO A 53 -9.93 6.97 4.53
CA PRO A 53 -10.27 7.94 3.48
C PRO A 53 -9.08 8.32 2.61
N GLN A 54 -9.35 8.90 1.45
CA GLN A 54 -8.34 9.50 0.58
C GLN A 54 -7.68 10.72 1.25
N GLY A 55 -6.45 11.04 0.82
CA GLY A 55 -5.71 12.20 1.33
C GLY A 55 -5.04 11.97 2.69
N VAL A 56 -4.94 10.71 3.14
CA VAL A 56 -4.24 10.31 4.36
C VAL A 56 -3.28 9.17 4.04
N GLY A 57 -2.11 9.26 4.59
CA GLY A 57 -1.07 8.26 4.56
C GLY A 57 0.02 8.66 5.55
N GLY A 58 1.05 7.87 5.63
CA GLY A 58 2.14 8.17 6.56
C GLY A 58 3.33 7.26 6.35
N PHE A 59 4.29 7.45 7.22
CA PHE A 59 5.43 6.56 7.31
C PHE A 59 5.79 6.29 8.78
N LEU A 60 6.40 5.16 9.01
CA LEU A 60 6.96 4.76 10.29
C LEU A 60 8.47 4.70 10.14
N LEU A 61 9.20 5.22 11.12
CA LEU A 61 10.66 5.17 11.16
C LEU A 61 11.11 4.45 12.42
N GLN A 62 12.13 3.62 12.32
CA GLN A 62 12.88 3.21 13.49
C GLN A 62 13.58 4.44 14.12
N PRO A 63 13.74 4.50 15.45
CA PRO A 63 14.29 5.68 16.11
C PRO A 63 15.66 6.13 15.60
N ASP A 64 16.51 5.21 15.19
CA ASP A 64 17.85 5.47 14.65
C ASP A 64 17.82 6.06 13.22
N MET A 65 16.69 5.93 12.51
CA MET A 65 16.48 6.56 11.20
C MET A 65 16.14 8.05 11.30
N VAL A 66 15.53 8.49 12.39
CA VAL A 66 15.06 9.88 12.54
C VAL A 66 16.17 10.92 12.30
N PRO A 67 17.38 10.79 12.88
CA PRO A 67 18.47 11.75 12.62
C PRO A 67 19.05 11.66 11.20
N LEU A 68 18.84 10.55 10.48
CA LEU A 68 19.42 10.32 9.15
C LEU A 68 18.54 10.86 8.01
N VAL A 69 17.26 11.16 8.29
CA VAL A 69 16.31 11.64 7.29
C VAL A 69 16.07 13.12 7.47
N GLU A 70 16.27 13.91 6.41
CA GLU A 70 15.97 15.34 6.41
C GLU A 70 14.54 15.59 5.89
N PRO A 71 13.81 16.56 6.48
CA PRO A 71 12.50 16.93 5.97
C PRO A 71 12.61 17.58 4.59
N LEU A 72 11.84 17.08 3.62
CA LEU A 72 11.75 17.66 2.28
C LEU A 72 10.83 18.89 2.26
N ILE A 73 9.80 18.90 3.11
CA ILE A 73 8.84 19.99 3.24
C ILE A 73 9.03 20.62 4.60
N ALA A 74 9.18 21.92 4.64
CA ALA A 74 9.28 22.71 5.87
C ALA A 74 8.13 23.69 5.98
N GLY A 75 7.71 23.98 7.21
CA GLY A 75 6.63 24.91 7.51
C GLY A 75 6.35 25.01 9.01
N GLY A 76 5.34 25.75 9.39
CA GLY A 76 4.96 25.89 10.82
C GLY A 76 4.48 24.56 11.38
N THR A 77 4.95 24.22 12.57
CA THR A 77 4.57 22.98 13.29
C THR A 77 3.69 23.28 14.51
N GLY A 78 3.64 24.55 14.95
CA GLY A 78 2.93 24.95 16.16
C GLY A 78 3.73 24.73 17.46
N SER A 79 4.84 24.00 17.44
CA SER A 79 5.65 23.70 18.63
C SER A 79 6.84 24.65 18.82
N VAL A 80 7.65 24.87 17.78
CA VAL A 80 8.85 25.73 17.81
C VAL A 80 8.80 26.80 16.72
N SER A 81 7.69 27.50 16.62
CA SER A 81 7.39 28.46 15.54
C SER A 81 8.35 29.66 15.46
N HIS A 82 9.21 29.86 16.45
CA HIS A 82 10.25 30.88 16.46
C HIS A 82 11.56 30.45 15.79
N GLU A 83 11.69 29.18 15.44
CA GLU A 83 12.86 28.64 14.74
C GLU A 83 12.63 28.61 13.21
N GLU A 84 13.66 28.94 12.45
CA GLU A 84 13.62 28.89 10.98
C GLU A 84 13.76 27.46 10.43
N ARG A 85 14.17 26.50 11.25
CA ARG A 85 14.36 25.11 10.88
C ARG A 85 13.27 24.23 11.47
N MET A 86 12.99 23.13 10.77
CA MET A 86 12.11 22.10 11.33
C MET A 86 12.72 21.52 12.60
N PRO A 87 11.88 21.21 13.62
CA PRO A 87 12.34 20.57 14.84
C PRO A 87 13.00 19.21 14.56
N SER A 88 13.85 18.77 15.48
CA SER A 88 14.53 17.47 15.36
C SER A 88 13.74 16.30 15.93
N PHE A 89 12.65 16.57 16.65
CA PHE A 89 11.82 15.56 17.32
C PHE A 89 10.59 15.17 16.49
N MET A 90 10.13 13.94 16.68
CA MET A 90 8.92 13.40 16.04
C MET A 90 7.66 13.76 16.85
N PRO A 91 6.51 13.90 16.20
CA PRO A 91 6.27 13.81 14.75
C PRO A 91 6.58 15.12 14.01
N ASP A 92 6.79 16.22 14.71
CA ASP A 92 6.87 17.59 14.21
C ASP A 92 7.95 17.79 13.15
N LYS A 93 9.03 17.02 13.22
CA LYS A 93 10.10 17.05 12.22
C LYS A 93 9.59 16.90 10.79
N PHE A 94 8.53 16.11 10.58
CA PHE A 94 8.01 15.76 9.25
C PHE A 94 6.57 16.21 9.02
N GLU A 95 5.93 16.88 10.00
CA GLU A 95 4.55 17.33 9.94
C GLU A 95 4.47 18.86 9.85
N ALA A 96 4.66 19.40 8.65
CA ALA A 96 4.56 20.83 8.40
C ALA A 96 3.11 21.25 8.09
N GLY A 97 2.64 22.30 8.75
CA GLY A 97 1.30 22.87 8.55
C GLY A 97 0.21 22.14 9.33
N THR A 98 -1.05 22.46 9.02
CA THR A 98 -2.21 21.81 9.66
C THR A 98 -2.51 20.48 9.00
N MET A 99 -2.47 19.42 9.79
CA MET A 99 -2.74 18.06 9.33
C MET A 99 -4.22 17.87 8.94
N ASN A 100 -4.48 16.90 8.05
CA ASN A 100 -5.83 16.50 7.66
C ASN A 100 -6.52 15.73 8.80
N LEU A 101 -6.95 16.42 9.86
CA LEU A 101 -7.57 15.79 11.04
C LEU A 101 -8.80 14.94 10.69
N PRO A 102 -9.75 15.37 9.84
CA PRO A 102 -10.89 14.52 9.46
C PRO A 102 -10.44 13.21 8.80
N GLY A 103 -9.45 13.26 7.93
CA GLY A 103 -8.89 12.08 7.30
C GLY A 103 -8.16 11.16 8.27
N ILE A 104 -7.40 11.71 9.22
CA ILE A 104 -6.72 10.96 10.27
C ILE A 104 -7.74 10.25 11.18
N MET A 105 -8.81 10.94 11.57
CA MET A 105 -9.90 10.32 12.36
C MET A 105 -10.59 9.19 11.59
N GLY A 106 -10.87 9.39 10.30
CA GLY A 106 -11.43 8.34 9.46
C GLY A 106 -10.50 7.12 9.32
N LEU A 107 -9.19 7.34 9.20
CA LEU A 107 -8.20 6.27 9.20
C LEU A 107 -8.14 5.55 10.55
N HIS A 108 -8.23 6.28 11.66
CA HIS A 108 -8.29 5.69 13.00
C HIS A 108 -9.46 4.70 13.13
N GLU A 109 -10.67 5.11 12.73
CA GLU A 109 -11.84 4.23 12.78
C GLU A 109 -11.67 2.98 11.90
N ALA A 110 -11.11 3.14 10.70
CA ALA A 110 -10.80 2.02 9.82
C ALA A 110 -9.79 1.04 10.46
N LEU A 111 -8.76 1.55 11.11
CA LEU A 111 -7.79 0.72 11.83
C LEU A 111 -8.41 0.01 13.05
N CYS A 112 -9.33 0.66 13.77
CA CYS A 112 -10.08 0.04 14.85
C CYS A 112 -10.94 -1.13 14.32
N TRP A 113 -11.60 -0.95 13.18
CA TRP A 113 -12.35 -2.02 12.52
C TRP A 113 -11.45 -3.17 12.08
N LEU A 114 -10.34 -2.88 11.38
CA LEU A 114 -9.36 -3.90 10.96
C LEU A 114 -8.78 -4.69 12.13
N LYS A 115 -8.58 -4.04 13.28
CA LYS A 115 -8.12 -4.72 14.50
C LYS A 115 -9.15 -5.72 15.02
N GLY A 116 -10.45 -5.45 14.84
CA GLY A 116 -11.53 -6.36 15.18
C GLY A 116 -11.65 -7.56 14.24
N GLU A 117 -11.57 -7.29 12.92
CA GLU A 117 -11.71 -8.33 11.87
C GLU A 117 -10.47 -9.19 11.68
N THR A 118 -9.32 -8.71 12.02
CA THR A 118 -7.97 -9.25 11.78
C THR A 118 -7.50 -9.19 10.31
N ILE A 119 -6.21 -8.92 10.13
CA ILE A 119 -5.59 -8.89 8.79
C ILE A 119 -5.66 -10.26 8.11
N ASP A 120 -5.55 -11.35 8.87
CA ASP A 120 -5.61 -12.71 8.32
C ASP A 120 -7.00 -13.04 7.76
N ALA A 121 -8.08 -12.60 8.41
CA ALA A 121 -9.45 -12.78 7.91
C ALA A 121 -9.69 -11.97 6.61
N VAL A 122 -9.25 -10.71 6.58
CA VAL A 122 -9.33 -9.87 5.37
C VAL A 122 -8.55 -10.51 4.23
N ARG A 123 -7.33 -10.96 4.49
CA ARG A 123 -6.49 -11.63 3.50
C ARG A 123 -7.13 -12.92 2.98
N ALA A 124 -7.65 -13.76 3.86
CA ALA A 124 -8.30 -15.01 3.45
C ALA A 124 -9.48 -14.75 2.51
N HIS A 125 -10.30 -13.74 2.83
CA HIS A 125 -11.42 -13.33 1.99
C HIS A 125 -10.95 -12.82 0.62
N GLU A 126 -9.96 -11.92 0.57
CA GLU A 126 -9.40 -11.43 -0.69
C GLU A 126 -8.81 -12.54 -1.57
N LEU A 127 -8.11 -13.50 -0.96
CA LEU A 127 -7.53 -14.62 -1.71
C LEU A 127 -8.60 -15.54 -2.27
N ALA A 128 -9.68 -15.82 -1.53
CA ALA A 128 -10.80 -16.62 -2.02
C ALA A 128 -11.48 -15.96 -3.24
N LEU A 129 -11.71 -14.64 -3.18
CA LEU A 129 -12.25 -13.88 -4.32
C LEU A 129 -11.29 -13.87 -5.51
N THR A 130 -9.99 -13.72 -5.25
CA THR A 130 -8.95 -13.74 -6.28
C THR A 130 -8.86 -15.09 -6.98
N GLU A 131 -8.93 -16.19 -6.22
CA GLU A 131 -8.93 -17.56 -6.77
C GLU A 131 -10.13 -17.78 -7.68
N ARG A 132 -11.32 -17.38 -7.22
CA ARG A 132 -12.55 -17.45 -8.02
C ARG A 132 -12.44 -16.66 -9.31
N PHE A 133 -11.89 -15.42 -9.23
CA PHE A 133 -11.68 -14.58 -10.41
C PHE A 133 -10.68 -15.24 -11.38
N LEU A 134 -9.55 -15.74 -10.88
CA LEU A 134 -8.53 -16.38 -11.72
C LEU A 134 -9.06 -17.63 -12.41
N ALA A 135 -9.83 -18.47 -11.71
CA ALA A 135 -10.45 -19.66 -12.31
C ALA A 135 -11.37 -19.27 -13.49
N GLY A 136 -12.18 -18.22 -13.32
CA GLY A 136 -13.02 -17.69 -14.41
C GLY A 136 -12.20 -17.08 -15.54
N ALA A 137 -11.27 -16.18 -15.22
CA ALA A 137 -10.48 -15.46 -16.23
C ALA A 137 -9.61 -16.40 -17.08
N LEU A 138 -9.05 -17.46 -16.49
CA LEU A 138 -8.24 -18.46 -17.20
C LEU A 138 -9.06 -19.35 -18.15
N SER A 139 -10.38 -19.42 -17.97
CA SER A 139 -11.28 -20.17 -18.86
C SER A 139 -11.76 -19.35 -20.07
N ILE A 140 -11.56 -18.03 -20.07
CA ILE A 140 -12.01 -17.16 -21.16
C ILE A 140 -10.97 -17.19 -22.30
N PRO A 141 -11.37 -17.60 -23.52
CA PRO A 141 -10.49 -17.54 -24.70
C PRO A 141 -10.05 -16.08 -24.97
N ASN A 142 -8.81 -15.93 -25.40
CA ASN A 142 -8.22 -14.61 -25.73
C ASN A 142 -8.17 -13.60 -24.57
N LEU A 143 -8.29 -14.06 -23.34
CA LEU A 143 -8.01 -13.26 -22.14
C LEU A 143 -6.74 -13.79 -21.44
N ARG A 144 -5.69 -13.00 -21.50
CA ARG A 144 -4.40 -13.36 -20.89
C ARG A 144 -4.28 -12.77 -19.50
N VAL A 145 -4.11 -13.62 -18.48
CA VAL A 145 -3.76 -13.19 -17.13
C VAL A 145 -2.27 -12.85 -17.07
N VAL A 146 -1.92 -11.67 -16.57
CA VAL A 146 -0.54 -11.21 -16.40
C VAL A 146 -0.04 -11.58 -15.02
N GLY A 147 1.16 -12.16 -14.93
CA GLY A 147 1.77 -12.60 -13.68
C GLY A 147 1.31 -13.99 -13.24
N ARG A 148 1.29 -14.22 -11.93
CA ARG A 148 0.94 -15.53 -11.36
C ARG A 148 -0.51 -15.89 -11.65
N ARG A 149 -0.72 -17.18 -11.97
CA ARG A 149 -2.05 -17.73 -12.28
C ARG A 149 -2.71 -18.42 -11.09
N ASP A 150 -2.06 -18.39 -9.94
CA ASP A 150 -2.52 -18.91 -8.65
C ASP A 150 -2.53 -17.80 -7.60
N VAL A 151 -3.02 -18.07 -6.41
CA VAL A 151 -3.07 -17.13 -5.28
C VAL A 151 -1.79 -17.05 -4.46
N THR A 152 -0.78 -17.89 -4.76
CA THR A 152 0.46 -17.96 -3.99
C THR A 152 1.29 -16.68 -4.18
N GLY A 153 1.70 -16.05 -3.09
CA GLY A 153 2.58 -14.87 -3.11
C GLY A 153 2.00 -13.69 -3.90
N ARG A 154 0.68 -13.43 -3.80
CA ARG A 154 0.03 -12.27 -4.42
C ARG A 154 -0.94 -11.58 -3.46
N VAL A 155 -1.36 -10.40 -3.83
CA VAL A 155 -2.49 -9.63 -3.27
C VAL A 155 -3.66 -9.65 -4.25
N GLY A 156 -4.84 -9.16 -3.85
CA GLY A 156 -6.08 -9.17 -4.63
C GLY A 156 -6.09 -8.36 -5.94
N VAL A 157 -4.92 -7.96 -6.45
CA VAL A 157 -4.81 -7.24 -7.73
C VAL A 157 -4.49 -8.22 -8.85
N VAL A 158 -5.34 -8.25 -9.89
CA VAL A 158 -5.16 -9.08 -11.09
C VAL A 158 -5.14 -8.18 -12.33
N SER A 159 -4.12 -8.32 -13.15
CA SER A 159 -4.04 -7.68 -14.45
C SER A 159 -4.37 -8.69 -15.55
N VAL A 160 -5.23 -8.28 -16.49
CA VAL A 160 -5.64 -9.09 -17.63
C VAL A 160 -5.47 -8.29 -18.92
N VAL A 161 -5.20 -8.99 -20.02
CA VAL A 161 -5.07 -8.40 -21.35
C VAL A 161 -6.02 -9.14 -22.29
N PRO A 162 -7.05 -8.46 -22.83
CA PRO A 162 -7.84 -9.01 -23.95
C PRO A 162 -6.96 -8.98 -25.21
N GLU A 163 -6.77 -10.14 -25.86
CA GLU A 163 -5.82 -10.25 -26.98
C GLU A 163 -6.40 -9.79 -28.31
N ASN A 164 -7.75 -9.82 -28.46
CA ASN A 164 -8.45 -9.50 -29.69
C ASN A 164 -9.40 -8.29 -29.57
N ALA A 165 -9.24 -7.47 -28.54
CA ALA A 165 -10.08 -6.30 -28.32
C ALA A 165 -9.28 -5.17 -27.68
N ASP A 166 -9.71 -3.94 -27.89
CA ASP A 166 -9.15 -2.77 -27.20
C ASP A 166 -9.52 -2.81 -25.72
N PRO A 167 -8.53 -2.80 -24.80
CA PRO A 167 -8.80 -2.82 -23.37
C PRO A 167 -9.71 -1.67 -22.89
N ALA A 168 -9.67 -0.50 -23.54
CA ALA A 168 -10.52 0.63 -23.18
C ALA A 168 -11.97 0.35 -23.49
N LEU A 169 -12.27 -0.21 -24.67
CA LEU A 169 -13.63 -0.59 -25.08
C LEU A 169 -14.19 -1.71 -24.18
N VAL A 170 -13.35 -2.69 -23.82
CA VAL A 170 -13.76 -3.75 -22.87
C VAL A 170 -14.08 -3.18 -21.50
N ALA A 171 -13.26 -2.25 -21.01
CA ALA A 171 -13.50 -1.62 -19.72
C ALA A 171 -14.77 -0.77 -19.69
N ASP A 172 -15.04 -0.04 -20.77
CA ASP A 172 -16.26 0.76 -20.92
C ASP A 172 -17.51 -0.14 -20.93
N ALA A 173 -17.51 -1.21 -21.73
CA ALA A 173 -18.61 -2.19 -21.75
C ALA A 173 -18.83 -2.83 -20.36
N LEU A 174 -17.76 -3.25 -19.67
CA LEU A 174 -17.86 -3.79 -18.30
C LEU A 174 -18.51 -2.78 -17.34
N GLY A 175 -18.14 -1.50 -17.44
CA GLY A 175 -18.71 -0.45 -16.61
C GLY A 175 -20.16 -0.15 -16.93
N GLN A 176 -20.51 0.02 -18.21
CA GLN A 176 -21.84 0.46 -18.65
C GLN A 176 -22.88 -0.67 -18.59
N GLU A 177 -22.51 -1.88 -18.99
CA GLU A 177 -23.46 -2.98 -19.11
C GLU A 177 -23.55 -3.83 -17.84
N TYR A 178 -22.43 -3.96 -17.09
CA TYR A 178 -22.34 -4.87 -15.95
C TYR A 178 -22.04 -4.19 -14.62
N GLY A 179 -21.79 -2.87 -14.60
CA GLY A 179 -21.40 -2.15 -13.39
C GLY A 179 -20.05 -2.59 -12.81
N ILE A 180 -19.18 -3.20 -13.64
CA ILE A 180 -17.86 -3.71 -13.19
C ILE A 180 -16.81 -2.65 -13.48
N MET A 181 -16.27 -2.05 -12.41
CA MET A 181 -15.23 -1.04 -12.49
C MET A 181 -13.85 -1.67 -12.61
N VAL A 182 -13.13 -1.33 -13.68
CA VAL A 182 -11.76 -1.76 -13.93
C VAL A 182 -10.88 -0.56 -14.28
N ARG A 183 -9.57 -0.72 -14.20
CA ARG A 183 -8.63 0.33 -14.60
C ARG A 183 -7.87 -0.08 -15.84
N VAL A 184 -7.93 0.77 -16.87
CA VAL A 184 -7.20 0.59 -18.14
C VAL A 184 -5.84 1.30 -18.06
N GLY A 185 -4.86 0.77 -18.79
CA GLY A 185 -3.55 1.34 -19.02
C GLY A 185 -2.41 0.65 -18.25
N LEU A 186 -1.21 1.12 -18.50
CA LEU A 186 -0.01 0.67 -17.80
C LEU A 186 -0.07 1.12 -16.34
N ARG A 187 0.02 0.18 -15.41
CA ARG A 187 0.06 0.47 -13.98
C ARG A 187 1.49 0.61 -13.53
N PHE A 188 1.93 1.85 -13.31
CA PHE A 188 3.21 2.17 -12.66
C PHE A 188 4.46 1.50 -13.26
N ALA A 189 4.37 1.02 -14.50
CA ALA A 189 5.48 0.48 -15.25
C ALA A 189 5.43 1.03 -16.68
N PRO A 190 6.56 1.40 -17.26
CA PRO A 190 6.65 1.74 -18.68
C PRO A 190 6.42 0.54 -19.56
#